data_49c7d98d0296fd15844d408e59a63aed
#
_entry.id   49c7d98d0296fd15844d408e59a63aed
#
_cell.length_a   1.000
_cell.length_b   1.000
_cell.length_c   1.000
_cell.angle_alpha   90.00
_cell.angle_beta   90.00
_cell.angle_gamma   90.00
#
_symmetry.space_group_name_H-M   'P 1'
#
loop_
_entity.id
_entity.type
_entity.pdbx_description
1 polymer ?
#
loop_
_entity_poly.entity_id
_entity_poly.type
_entity_poly.pdbx_seq_one_letter_code
_entity_poly.pdbx_strand_id
1 'polypeptide(L)'
;NIEHTVDKQGREVIPVKRESDLLEKFLNTLEEIEPDILIGYNSDYFDIPYLYYRIKNTLGDRYANRMSPIKIVEEQTWNEDVPIRIAGVTSLDYMRLHKKYSFKDEPSFKLDALGEKYVGQKKIEYEGSLDRLFAEDKEKFIEYNFVDVLILKKLDEKFQYIDLTKNLAHKGKVLYEEVYLSSKIQDGAISGWLLSQNIIPPNKDLNPLTKKNYAGGYLFCPKTGIFNYMFDEDLTSLYPSIIMSLNIGKETLKGRIIDADDRNSRLGLNDLKAKAPDTKIIIESPSRQ
;
A
#
# COMPACT_ATOMS: atom_id res chain seq x y z
N ASN A 1 24.87 -2.40 36.14
CA ASN A 1 24.36 -1.04 36.07
C ASN A 1 24.58 -0.53 34.65
N ILE A 2 23.50 -0.35 33.91
CA ILE A 2 23.51 0.35 32.63
C ILE A 2 23.51 1.83 33.01
N GLU A 3 24.59 2.53 32.81
CA GLU A 3 24.62 3.98 33.00
C GLU A 3 23.92 4.61 31.85
N HIS A 4 22.75 5.20 32.12
CA HIS A 4 22.04 6.05 31.16
C HIS A 4 22.89 7.30 30.96
N THR A 5 23.31 7.55 29.75
CA THR A 5 24.03 8.78 29.38
C THR A 5 23.08 9.67 28.59
N VAL A 6 23.22 10.96 28.82
CA VAL A 6 22.48 11.98 28.05
C VAL A 6 23.48 12.60 27.09
N ASP A 7 23.12 12.65 25.83
CA ASP A 7 23.97 13.30 24.82
C ASP A 7 23.97 14.83 24.95
N LYS A 8 24.77 15.51 24.11
CA LYS A 8 24.90 16.98 24.13
C LYS A 8 23.58 17.71 23.86
N GLN A 9 22.58 17.04 23.26
CA GLN A 9 21.26 17.57 22.97
C GLN A 9 20.20 17.18 23.99
N GLY A 10 20.58 16.51 25.08
CA GLY A 10 19.66 16.08 26.13
C GLY A 10 18.87 14.82 25.83
N ARG A 11 19.29 14.03 24.83
CA ARG A 11 18.65 12.75 24.46
C ARG A 11 19.24 11.60 25.30
N GLU A 12 18.39 10.70 25.74
CA GLU A 12 18.81 9.51 26.47
C GLU A 12 19.49 8.51 25.52
N VAL A 13 20.71 8.14 25.85
CA VAL A 13 21.48 7.11 25.15
C VAL A 13 21.78 5.96 26.13
N ILE A 14 21.33 4.77 25.77
CA ILE A 14 21.50 3.58 26.60
C ILE A 14 22.59 2.71 26.00
N PRO A 15 23.82 2.77 26.51
CA PRO A 15 24.89 1.96 25.98
C PRO A 15 24.73 0.50 26.43
N VAL A 16 24.89 -0.40 25.49
CA VAL A 16 24.87 -1.86 25.74
C VAL A 16 26.16 -2.50 25.28
N LYS A 17 26.56 -3.63 25.90
CA LYS A 17 27.81 -4.29 25.58
C LYS A 17 27.68 -5.35 24.49
N ARG A 18 26.55 -6.02 24.44
CA ARG A 18 26.28 -7.12 23.51
C ARG A 18 25.08 -6.82 22.67
N GLU A 19 25.04 -7.34 21.45
CA GLU A 19 23.91 -7.23 20.57
C GLU A 19 22.64 -7.86 21.17
N SER A 20 22.77 -8.99 21.87
CA SER A 20 21.65 -9.60 22.57
C SER A 20 20.97 -8.64 23.55
N ASP A 21 21.77 -7.85 24.27
CA ASP A 21 21.26 -6.89 25.25
C ASP A 21 20.55 -5.71 24.54
N LEU A 22 21.06 -5.32 23.36
CA LEU A 22 20.43 -4.30 22.50
C LEU A 22 19.05 -4.75 22.02
N LEU A 23 18.98 -5.96 21.46
CA LEU A 23 17.74 -6.51 20.93
C LEU A 23 16.71 -6.75 22.03
N GLU A 24 17.14 -7.23 23.20
CA GLU A 24 16.25 -7.39 24.34
C GLU A 24 15.74 -6.04 24.87
N LYS A 25 16.60 -5.01 24.94
CA LYS A 25 16.19 -3.67 25.34
C LYS A 25 15.20 -3.06 24.33
N PHE A 26 15.44 -3.26 23.03
CA PHE A 26 14.50 -2.86 21.99
C PHE A 26 13.12 -3.50 22.20
N LEU A 27 13.07 -4.82 22.42
CA LEU A 27 11.80 -5.53 22.67
C LEU A 27 11.09 -5.04 23.93
N ASN A 28 11.84 -4.83 25.02
CA ASN A 28 11.28 -4.29 26.26
C ASN A 28 10.69 -2.90 26.06
N THR A 29 11.39 -2.03 25.31
CA THR A 29 10.89 -0.68 24.98
C THR A 29 9.66 -0.75 24.09
N LEU A 30 9.62 -1.65 23.12
CA LEU A 30 8.44 -1.85 22.25
C LEU A 30 7.22 -2.33 23.06
N GLU A 31 7.43 -3.26 23.99
CA GLU A 31 6.38 -3.74 24.90
C GLU A 31 5.93 -2.66 25.90
N GLU A 32 6.81 -1.76 26.33
CA GLU A 32 6.48 -0.65 27.23
C GLU A 32 5.67 0.45 26.53
N ILE A 33 6.02 0.75 25.26
CA ILE A 33 5.34 1.80 24.46
C ILE A 33 4.00 1.29 23.92
N GLU A 34 3.87 0.00 23.64
CA GLU A 34 2.68 -0.63 23.02
C GLU A 34 2.15 0.14 21.79
N PRO A 35 2.97 0.36 20.76
CA PRO A 35 2.55 1.16 19.62
C PRO A 35 1.49 0.44 18.78
N ASP A 36 0.44 1.16 18.37
CA ASP A 36 -0.53 0.66 17.38
C ASP A 36 0.04 0.68 15.97
N ILE A 37 0.92 1.65 15.68
CA ILE A 37 1.50 1.89 14.36
C ILE A 37 3.01 2.09 14.49
N LEU A 38 3.75 1.34 13.70
CA LEU A 38 5.18 1.55 13.46
C LEU A 38 5.38 2.25 12.11
N ILE A 39 6.18 3.31 12.12
CA ILE A 39 6.45 4.11 10.93
C ILE A 39 7.95 4.09 10.66
N GLY A 40 8.28 3.82 9.42
CA GLY A 40 9.64 3.86 8.93
C GLY A 40 9.71 4.32 7.48
N TYR A 41 10.91 4.44 6.97
CA TYR A 41 11.15 4.77 5.57
C TYR A 41 11.81 3.59 4.86
N ASN A 42 11.11 2.95 3.95
CA ASN A 42 11.48 1.66 3.36
C ASN A 42 11.53 0.52 4.40
N SER A 43 10.81 0.70 5.49
CA SER A 43 10.87 -0.18 6.67
C SER A 43 10.27 -1.56 6.41
N ASP A 44 9.25 -1.66 5.56
CA ASP A 44 8.62 -2.94 5.22
C ASP A 44 9.60 -3.90 4.53
N TYR A 45 10.55 -3.34 3.74
CA TYR A 45 11.54 -4.13 3.02
C TYR A 45 12.85 -4.34 3.77
N PHE A 46 13.22 -3.42 4.67
CA PHE A 46 14.54 -3.45 5.29
C PHE A 46 14.46 -3.58 6.81
N ASP A 47 13.96 -2.58 7.52
CA ASP A 47 14.10 -2.50 8.97
C ASP A 47 13.32 -3.61 9.69
N ILE A 48 12.07 -3.83 9.33
CA ILE A 48 11.21 -4.83 9.98
C ILE A 48 11.71 -6.26 9.72
N PRO A 49 12.00 -6.67 8.48
CA PRO A 49 12.57 -7.99 8.22
C PRO A 49 13.94 -8.19 8.87
N TYR A 50 14.80 -7.16 8.80
CA TYR A 50 16.12 -7.24 9.44
C TYR A 50 16.02 -7.46 10.95
N LEU A 51 15.20 -6.65 11.64
CA LEU A 51 14.98 -6.79 13.08
C LEU A 51 14.41 -8.15 13.44
N TYR A 52 13.38 -8.58 12.73
CA TYR A 52 12.76 -9.89 12.97
C TYR A 52 13.77 -11.04 12.87
N TYR A 53 14.47 -11.13 11.74
CA TYR A 53 15.45 -12.21 11.55
C TYR A 53 16.65 -12.08 12.48
N ARG A 54 17.06 -10.86 12.80
CA ARG A 54 18.17 -10.65 13.73
C ARG A 54 17.83 -11.08 15.15
N ILE A 55 16.63 -10.74 15.62
CA ILE A 55 16.11 -11.20 16.92
C ILE A 55 15.94 -12.72 16.91
N LYS A 56 15.33 -13.27 15.86
CA LYS A 56 15.12 -14.71 15.71
C LYS A 56 16.43 -15.51 15.77
N ASN A 57 17.45 -15.05 15.04
CA ASN A 57 18.74 -15.72 14.96
C ASN A 57 19.60 -15.56 16.24
N THR A 58 19.44 -14.44 16.96
CA THR A 58 20.28 -14.12 18.14
C THR A 58 19.62 -14.60 19.44
N LEU A 59 18.31 -14.43 19.58
CA LEU A 59 17.55 -14.71 20.82
C LEU A 59 16.54 -15.85 20.67
N GLY A 60 16.19 -16.24 19.45
CA GLY A 60 15.24 -17.31 19.14
C GLY A 60 13.82 -16.85 18.82
N ASP A 61 13.01 -17.77 18.29
CA ASP A 61 11.63 -17.50 17.81
C ASP A 61 10.73 -16.89 18.89
N ARG A 62 10.85 -17.34 20.14
CA ARG A 62 10.04 -16.81 21.23
C ARG A 62 10.25 -15.32 21.43
N TYR A 63 11.48 -14.84 21.27
CA TYR A 63 11.81 -13.42 21.38
C TYR A 63 11.34 -12.63 20.15
N ALA A 64 11.49 -13.21 18.95
CA ALA A 64 11.01 -12.56 17.72
C ALA A 64 9.48 -12.30 17.77
N ASN A 65 8.72 -13.23 18.35
CA ASN A 65 7.29 -13.05 18.52
C ASN A 65 6.93 -11.95 19.53
N ARG A 66 7.86 -11.48 20.37
CA ARG A 66 7.61 -10.33 21.26
C ARG A 66 7.46 -9.00 20.53
N MET A 67 7.84 -8.92 19.26
CA MET A 67 7.52 -7.74 18.44
C MET A 67 5.99 -7.51 18.31
N SER A 68 5.19 -8.55 18.50
CA SER A 68 3.72 -8.48 18.51
C SER A 68 3.16 -8.47 19.94
N PRO A 69 2.19 -7.60 20.26
CA PRO A 69 1.53 -7.59 21.57
C PRO A 69 0.79 -8.91 21.86
N ILE A 70 0.33 -9.60 20.83
CA ILE A 70 -0.32 -10.92 20.93
C ILE A 70 0.62 -12.08 20.64
N LYS A 71 1.94 -11.81 20.53
CA LYS A 71 3.01 -12.79 20.32
C LYS A 71 2.90 -13.60 19.02
N ILE A 72 2.36 -12.98 17.97
CA ILE A 72 2.23 -13.57 16.63
C ILE A 72 2.91 -12.67 15.61
N VAL A 73 3.97 -13.19 14.99
CA VAL A 73 4.64 -12.57 13.84
C VAL A 73 4.68 -13.58 12.70
N GLU A 74 4.20 -13.18 11.53
CA GLU A 74 4.00 -14.05 10.38
C GLU A 74 4.97 -13.70 9.25
N GLU A 75 5.65 -14.73 8.72
CA GLU A 75 6.42 -14.61 7.48
C GLU A 75 5.48 -14.79 6.29
N GLN A 76 5.34 -13.76 5.46
CA GLN A 76 4.45 -13.75 4.30
C GLN A 76 5.23 -14.09 3.02
N THR A 77 5.24 -15.35 2.64
CA THR A 77 5.92 -15.83 1.42
C THR A 77 5.20 -15.44 0.13
N TRP A 78 3.93 -15.07 0.21
CA TRP A 78 3.07 -14.69 -0.92
C TRP A 78 2.99 -13.18 -1.16
N ASN A 79 3.50 -12.37 -0.24
CA ASN A 79 3.49 -10.92 -0.32
C ASN A 79 4.92 -10.39 -0.20
N GLU A 80 5.58 -10.24 -1.34
CA GLU A 80 6.96 -9.71 -1.40
C GLU A 80 7.04 -8.26 -0.93
N ASP A 81 5.94 -7.52 -0.97
CA ASP A 81 5.88 -6.12 -0.53
C ASP A 81 5.90 -5.95 0.99
N VAL A 82 5.43 -6.96 1.73
CA VAL A 82 5.44 -6.97 3.21
C VAL A 82 5.81 -8.37 3.68
N PRO A 83 7.09 -8.72 3.71
CA PRO A 83 7.52 -10.08 4.02
C PRO A 83 7.27 -10.49 5.48
N ILE A 84 7.21 -9.52 6.40
CA ILE A 84 6.96 -9.78 7.83
C ILE A 84 5.72 -8.99 8.27
N ARG A 85 4.74 -9.70 8.83
CA ARG A 85 3.54 -9.12 9.41
C ARG A 85 3.56 -9.28 10.92
N ILE A 86 3.47 -8.18 11.64
CA ILE A 86 3.38 -8.15 13.10
C ILE A 86 1.90 -8.04 13.47
N ALA A 87 1.32 -9.12 14.00
CA ALA A 87 -0.10 -9.09 14.37
C ALA A 87 -0.34 -8.14 15.55
N GLY A 88 -1.34 -7.28 15.43
CA GLY A 88 -1.69 -6.26 16.43
C GLY A 88 -0.92 -4.95 16.31
N VAL A 89 0.07 -4.86 15.40
CA VAL A 89 0.80 -3.62 15.13
C VAL A 89 0.82 -3.41 13.61
N THR A 90 0.41 -2.24 13.17
CA THR A 90 0.47 -1.90 11.75
C THR A 90 1.81 -1.28 11.40
N SER A 91 2.51 -1.82 10.39
CA SER A 91 3.64 -1.14 9.77
C SER A 91 3.15 -0.21 8.66
N LEU A 92 3.53 1.07 8.72
CA LEU A 92 3.28 2.05 7.66
C LEU A 92 4.61 2.55 7.08
N ASP A 93 4.94 2.05 5.92
CA ASP A 93 6.13 2.49 5.18
C ASP A 93 5.87 3.85 4.52
N TYR A 94 6.57 4.87 4.99
CA TYR A 94 6.37 6.25 4.53
C TYR A 94 6.78 6.47 3.07
N MET A 95 7.76 5.72 2.55
CA MET A 95 8.11 5.77 1.14
C MET A 95 6.95 5.26 0.27
N ARG A 96 6.28 4.19 0.69
CA ARG A 96 5.09 3.66 0.00
C ARG A 96 3.92 4.63 0.08
N LEU A 97 3.69 5.26 1.24
CA LEU A 97 2.67 6.30 1.39
C LEU A 97 2.96 7.49 0.45
N HIS A 98 4.20 7.94 0.41
CA HIS A 98 4.58 9.04 -0.48
C HIS A 98 4.39 8.70 -1.95
N LYS A 99 4.83 7.51 -2.38
CA LYS A 99 4.61 7.03 -3.76
C LYS A 99 3.13 6.96 -4.13
N LYS A 100 2.27 6.59 -3.18
CA LYS A 100 0.83 6.44 -3.44
C LYS A 100 0.08 7.77 -3.47
N TYR A 101 0.39 8.67 -2.56
CA TYR A 101 -0.39 9.89 -2.34
C TYR A 101 0.26 11.16 -2.89
N SER A 102 1.52 11.10 -3.34
CA SER A 102 2.12 12.20 -4.07
C SER A 102 1.51 12.30 -5.47
N PHE A 103 1.06 13.51 -5.83
CA PHE A 103 0.57 13.81 -7.18
C PHE A 103 1.70 14.25 -8.13
N LYS A 104 2.94 14.26 -7.66
CA LYS A 104 4.10 14.71 -8.43
C LYS A 104 5.04 13.54 -8.65
N ASP A 105 5.56 13.45 -9.86
CA ASP A 105 6.67 12.55 -10.14
C ASP A 105 7.92 13.03 -9.41
N GLU A 106 8.52 12.12 -8.66
CA GLU A 106 9.74 12.40 -7.92
C GLU A 106 10.94 11.86 -8.69
N PRO A 107 12.00 12.66 -8.91
CA PRO A 107 13.21 12.19 -9.56
C PRO A 107 13.95 11.13 -8.69
N SER A 108 13.70 11.16 -7.38
CA SER A 108 14.25 10.20 -6.43
C SER A 108 13.35 10.06 -5.20
N PHE A 109 13.12 8.82 -4.80
CA PHE A 109 12.40 8.48 -3.56
C PHE A 109 13.35 8.19 -2.39
N LYS A 110 14.61 8.62 -2.44
CA LYS A 110 15.52 8.51 -1.30
C LYS A 110 15.13 9.51 -0.21
N LEU A 111 15.21 9.10 1.06
CA LEU A 111 14.86 9.94 2.21
C LEU A 111 15.62 11.27 2.20
N ASP A 112 16.89 11.23 1.85
CA ASP A 112 17.75 12.41 1.74
C ASP A 112 17.23 13.42 0.70
N ALA A 113 16.88 12.93 -0.51
CA ALA A 113 16.36 13.75 -1.60
C ALA A 113 15.02 14.41 -1.24
N LEU A 114 14.11 13.65 -0.60
CA LEU A 114 12.84 14.19 -0.15
C LEU A 114 13.02 15.13 1.04
N GLY A 115 13.92 14.81 1.95
CA GLY A 115 14.28 15.66 3.09
C GLY A 115 14.79 17.02 2.64
N GLU A 116 15.75 17.04 1.71
CA GLU A 116 16.26 18.27 1.14
C GLU A 116 15.18 19.09 0.42
N LYS A 117 14.44 18.43 -0.47
CA LYS A 117 13.44 19.08 -1.31
C LYS A 117 12.27 19.67 -0.51
N TYR A 118 11.79 18.96 0.49
CA TYR A 118 10.52 19.31 1.14
C TYR A 118 10.67 19.96 2.52
N VAL A 119 11.73 19.62 3.25
CA VAL A 119 11.95 20.12 4.62
C VAL A 119 13.28 20.82 4.80
N GLY A 120 14.07 20.96 3.72
CA GLY A 120 15.35 21.67 3.75
C GLY A 120 16.41 20.99 4.62
N GLN A 121 16.27 19.70 4.88
CA GLN A 121 17.18 18.95 5.73
C GLN A 121 17.74 17.74 4.99
N LYS A 122 19.06 17.63 4.96
CA LYS A 122 19.81 16.50 4.43
C LYS A 122 20.22 15.55 5.54
N LYS A 123 20.52 14.32 5.14
CA LYS A 123 21.26 13.39 5.98
C LYS A 123 22.64 13.92 6.30
N ILE A 124 23.20 13.46 7.40
CA ILE A 124 24.58 13.80 7.76
C ILE A 124 25.52 13.03 6.83
N GLU A 125 26.38 13.77 6.12
CA GLU A 125 27.39 13.16 5.26
C GLU A 125 28.51 12.55 6.09
N TYR A 126 28.94 11.37 5.74
CA TYR A 126 30.07 10.68 6.34
C TYR A 126 30.89 9.94 5.27
N GLU A 127 32.15 9.70 5.57
CA GLU A 127 33.04 8.97 4.67
C GLU A 127 33.13 7.49 5.06
N GLY A 128 33.06 6.60 4.09
CA GLY A 128 33.21 5.17 4.28
C GLY A 128 31.90 4.45 4.62
N SER A 129 31.96 3.46 5.51
CA SER A 129 30.82 2.66 5.96
C SER A 129 30.27 3.12 7.31
N LEU A 130 29.01 2.75 7.62
CA LEU A 130 28.41 3.02 8.94
C LEU A 130 29.20 2.34 10.09
N ASP A 131 29.76 1.17 9.84
CA ASP A 131 30.62 0.47 10.83
C ASP A 131 31.86 1.29 11.16
N ARG A 132 32.47 1.91 10.13
CA ARG A 132 33.62 2.79 10.32
C ARG A 132 33.21 4.04 11.09
N LEU A 133 32.09 4.66 10.73
CA LEU A 133 31.58 5.82 11.47
C LEU A 133 31.33 5.48 12.95
N PHE A 134 30.71 4.31 13.23
CA PHE A 134 30.49 3.86 14.61
C PHE A 134 31.81 3.66 15.39
N ALA A 135 32.85 3.14 14.74
CA ALA A 135 34.14 2.91 15.38
C ALA A 135 34.92 4.21 15.62
N GLU A 136 34.87 5.17 14.67
CA GLU A 136 35.66 6.39 14.68
C GLU A 136 34.98 7.56 15.42
N ASP A 137 33.64 7.72 15.22
CA ASP A 137 32.86 8.84 15.76
C ASP A 137 31.44 8.42 16.17
N LYS A 138 31.31 7.94 17.39
CA LYS A 138 30.03 7.48 17.94
C LYS A 138 29.01 8.61 18.11
N GLU A 139 29.45 9.82 18.41
CA GLU A 139 28.53 10.97 18.54
C GLU A 139 27.88 11.29 17.19
N LYS A 140 28.70 11.35 16.13
CA LYS A 140 28.20 11.56 14.78
C LYS A 140 27.31 10.43 14.29
N PHE A 141 27.61 9.18 14.68
CA PHE A 141 26.75 8.03 14.37
C PHE A 141 25.36 8.15 15.03
N ILE A 142 25.31 8.53 16.30
CA ILE A 142 24.04 8.76 17.02
C ILE A 142 23.28 9.91 16.38
N GLU A 143 23.96 11.00 16.06
CA GLU A 143 23.34 12.15 15.39
C GLU A 143 22.81 11.79 14.01
N TYR A 144 23.53 10.99 13.24
CA TYR A 144 23.07 10.48 11.94
C TYR A 144 21.74 9.72 12.07
N ASN A 145 21.64 8.77 13.01
CA ASN A 145 20.40 8.00 13.23
C ASN A 145 19.24 8.89 13.66
N PHE A 146 19.53 9.87 14.52
CA PHE A 146 18.49 10.81 14.97
C PHE A 146 17.98 11.70 13.85
N VAL A 147 18.87 12.20 12.99
CA VAL A 147 18.50 13.05 11.83
C VAL A 147 17.63 12.28 10.85
N ASP A 148 17.88 11.00 10.61
CA ASP A 148 17.04 10.17 9.74
C ASP A 148 15.59 10.10 10.26
N VAL A 149 15.41 9.87 11.54
CA VAL A 149 14.08 9.87 12.18
C VAL A 149 13.45 11.27 12.15
N LEU A 150 14.24 12.31 12.40
CA LEU A 150 13.76 13.70 12.39
C LEU A 150 13.28 14.14 10.99
N ILE A 151 13.97 13.73 9.93
CA ILE A 151 13.55 14.00 8.54
C ILE A 151 12.19 13.37 8.31
N LEU A 152 11.99 12.11 8.70
CA LEU A 152 10.73 11.41 8.55
C LEU A 152 9.58 12.13 9.28
N LYS A 153 9.82 12.51 10.54
CA LYS A 153 8.85 13.29 11.34
C LYS A 153 8.47 14.59 10.66
N LYS A 154 9.44 15.39 10.18
CA LYS A 154 9.19 16.66 9.49
C LYS A 154 8.47 16.47 8.15
N LEU A 155 8.73 15.38 7.43
CA LEU A 155 7.99 15.04 6.23
C LEU A 155 6.52 14.78 6.55
N ASP A 156 6.23 14.05 7.64
CA ASP A 156 4.85 13.80 8.03
C ASP A 156 4.15 15.05 8.58
N GLU A 157 4.83 15.92 9.32
CA GLU A 157 4.30 17.22 9.71
C GLU A 157 3.86 18.06 8.49
N LYS A 158 4.54 17.89 7.35
CA LYS A 158 4.22 18.59 6.09
C LYS A 158 3.11 17.92 5.28
N PHE A 159 3.17 16.61 5.11
CA PHE A 159 2.29 15.86 4.21
C PHE A 159 1.08 15.26 4.91
N GLN A 160 1.17 15.01 6.21
CA GLN A 160 0.12 14.43 7.05
C GLN A 160 -0.41 13.09 6.50
N TYR A 161 0.48 12.24 5.96
CA TYR A 161 0.06 10.95 5.40
C TYR A 161 -0.43 9.98 6.46
N ILE A 162 0.03 10.09 7.70
CA ILE A 162 -0.46 9.27 8.82
C ILE A 162 -1.91 9.61 9.10
N ASP A 163 -2.25 10.90 9.22
CA ASP A 163 -3.62 11.33 9.43
C ASP A 163 -4.52 11.02 8.23
N LEU A 164 -4.01 11.16 7.01
CA LEU A 164 -4.71 10.75 5.80
C LEU A 164 -5.03 9.25 5.83
N THR A 165 -4.05 8.41 6.15
CA THR A 165 -4.22 6.95 6.28
C THR A 165 -5.28 6.61 7.31
N LYS A 166 -5.21 7.23 8.49
CA LYS A 166 -6.21 7.06 9.56
C LYS A 166 -7.62 7.41 9.07
N ASN A 167 -7.78 8.55 8.41
CA ASN A 167 -9.07 8.98 7.89
C ASN A 167 -9.61 8.03 6.80
N LEU A 168 -8.73 7.56 5.90
CA LEU A 168 -9.10 6.61 4.85
C LEU A 168 -9.49 5.25 5.42
N ALA A 169 -8.74 4.74 6.39
CA ALA A 169 -9.04 3.48 7.06
C ALA A 169 -10.40 3.52 7.77
N HIS A 170 -10.67 4.59 8.51
CA HIS A 170 -11.94 4.77 9.21
C HIS A 170 -13.13 4.92 8.27
N LYS A 171 -13.01 5.76 7.23
CA LYS A 171 -14.07 5.93 6.22
C LYS A 171 -14.28 4.68 5.37
N GLY A 172 -13.19 4.01 5.03
CA GLY A 172 -13.21 2.77 4.28
C GLY A 172 -13.60 1.55 5.12
N LYS A 173 -13.62 1.66 6.46
CA LYS A 173 -13.82 0.53 7.39
C LYS A 173 -12.86 -0.64 7.10
N VAL A 174 -11.60 -0.31 6.88
CA VAL A 174 -10.52 -1.25 6.57
C VAL A 174 -9.38 -1.11 7.56
N LEU A 175 -8.49 -2.09 7.59
CA LEU A 175 -7.26 -2.01 8.39
C LEU A 175 -6.31 -0.93 7.82
N TYR A 176 -5.47 -0.36 8.67
CA TYR A 176 -4.47 0.63 8.23
C TYR A 176 -3.54 0.09 7.15
N GLU A 177 -3.15 -1.18 7.24
CA GLU A 177 -2.31 -1.85 6.22
C GLU A 177 -3.01 -2.04 4.87
N GLU A 178 -4.34 -1.94 4.81
CA GLU A 178 -5.10 -2.07 3.57
C GLU A 178 -5.27 -0.76 2.79
N VAL A 179 -4.89 0.38 3.36
CA VAL A 179 -5.03 1.69 2.70
C VAL A 179 -4.20 1.84 1.43
N TYR A 180 -3.16 1.01 1.28
CA TYR A 180 -2.39 0.94 0.04
C TYR A 180 -3.21 0.41 -1.15
N LEU A 181 -4.36 -0.24 -0.90
CA LEU A 181 -5.22 -0.84 -1.91
C LEU A 181 -6.53 -0.03 -2.03
N SER A 182 -6.63 0.82 -3.06
CA SER A 182 -7.83 1.65 -3.28
C SER A 182 -9.11 0.84 -3.41
N SER A 183 -9.03 -0.37 -4.00
CA SER A 183 -10.16 -1.29 -4.09
C SER A 183 -10.68 -1.76 -2.74
N LYS A 184 -9.78 -1.98 -1.77
CA LYS A 184 -10.16 -2.38 -0.40
C LYS A 184 -10.92 -1.26 0.31
N ILE A 185 -10.44 -0.02 0.19
CA ILE A 185 -11.10 1.16 0.76
C ILE A 185 -12.51 1.31 0.18
N GLN A 186 -12.66 1.16 -1.15
CA GLN A 186 -13.95 1.24 -1.82
C GLN A 186 -14.89 0.11 -1.38
N ASP A 187 -14.39 -1.12 -1.37
CA ASP A 187 -15.16 -2.30 -0.91
C ASP A 187 -15.67 -2.12 0.52
N GLY A 188 -14.80 -1.69 1.42
CA GLY A 188 -15.17 -1.50 2.82
C GLY A 188 -16.18 -0.35 3.01
N ALA A 189 -16.00 0.77 2.29
CA ALA A 189 -16.94 1.89 2.32
C ALA A 189 -18.32 1.49 1.79
N ILE A 190 -18.37 0.80 0.63
CA ILE A 190 -19.62 0.32 0.01
C ILE A 190 -20.29 -0.72 0.92
N SER A 191 -19.54 -1.70 1.42
CA SER A 191 -20.07 -2.72 2.33
C SER A 191 -20.63 -2.08 3.61
N GLY A 192 -19.92 -1.10 4.17
CA GLY A 192 -20.36 -0.37 5.36
C GLY A 192 -21.65 0.43 5.10
N TRP A 193 -21.79 1.02 3.92
CA TRP A 193 -23.02 1.71 3.53
C TRP A 193 -24.19 0.72 3.34
N LEU A 194 -23.97 -0.39 2.62
CA LEU A 194 -24.99 -1.43 2.41
C LEU A 194 -25.48 -2.00 3.76
N LEU A 195 -24.57 -2.29 4.68
CA LEU A 195 -24.93 -2.76 6.02
C LEU A 195 -25.77 -1.74 6.78
N SER A 196 -25.50 -0.43 6.62
CA SER A 196 -26.35 0.62 7.24
C SER A 196 -27.77 0.66 6.67
N GLN A 197 -27.97 0.11 5.46
CA GLN A 197 -29.30 -0.06 4.83
C GLN A 197 -29.90 -1.46 5.08
N ASN A 198 -29.31 -2.26 5.97
CA ASN A 198 -29.68 -3.66 6.22
C ASN A 198 -29.57 -4.55 4.97
N ILE A 199 -28.66 -4.23 4.05
CA ILE A 199 -28.36 -5.02 2.86
C ILE A 199 -27.04 -5.74 3.07
N ILE A 200 -27.06 -7.07 2.93
CA ILE A 200 -25.86 -7.90 3.01
C ILE A 200 -25.27 -8.01 1.59
N PRO A 201 -24.03 -7.54 1.36
CA PRO A 201 -23.39 -7.69 0.07
C PRO A 201 -23.08 -9.18 -0.19
N PRO A 202 -23.10 -9.62 -1.46
CA PRO A 202 -22.74 -10.99 -1.81
C PRO A 202 -21.25 -11.25 -1.50
N ASN A 203 -20.92 -12.48 -1.17
CA ASN A 203 -19.53 -12.89 -1.00
C ASN A 203 -18.77 -12.73 -2.33
N LYS A 204 -17.51 -12.34 -2.23
CA LYS A 204 -16.61 -12.34 -3.38
C LYS A 204 -16.31 -13.77 -3.78
N ASP A 205 -16.44 -14.04 -5.09
CA ASP A 205 -15.94 -15.29 -5.65
C ASP A 205 -14.40 -15.20 -5.74
N LEU A 206 -13.74 -15.91 -4.85
CA LEU A 206 -12.27 -15.98 -4.78
C LEU A 206 -11.70 -17.10 -5.64
N ASN A 207 -12.54 -17.87 -6.33
CA ASN A 207 -12.07 -18.98 -7.15
C ASN A 207 -11.40 -18.45 -8.43
N PRO A 208 -10.08 -18.63 -8.61
CA PRO A 208 -9.38 -18.17 -9.80
C PRO A 208 -9.85 -18.82 -11.10
N LEU A 209 -10.48 -20.02 -11.02
CA LEU A 209 -11.03 -20.74 -12.17
C LEU A 209 -12.30 -20.08 -12.72
N THR A 210 -13.03 -19.32 -11.91
CA THR A 210 -14.23 -18.60 -12.34
C THR A 210 -13.90 -17.17 -12.83
N LYS A 211 -12.65 -16.75 -12.71
CA LYS A 211 -12.21 -15.43 -13.14
C LYS A 211 -12.24 -15.33 -14.66
N LYS A 212 -13.32 -14.80 -15.20
CA LYS A 212 -13.45 -14.53 -16.64
C LYS A 212 -12.49 -13.40 -17.02
N ASN A 213 -11.64 -13.67 -18.00
CA ASN A 213 -10.86 -12.61 -18.63
C ASN A 213 -11.78 -11.81 -19.55
N TYR A 214 -11.94 -10.53 -19.25
CA TYR A 214 -12.62 -9.60 -20.13
C TYR A 214 -11.61 -8.97 -21.07
N ALA A 215 -11.99 -8.83 -22.36
CA ALA A 215 -11.15 -8.05 -23.28
C ALA A 215 -11.11 -6.60 -22.79
N GLY A 216 -9.92 -6.05 -22.75
CA GLY A 216 -9.72 -4.63 -22.45
C GLY A 216 -10.36 -3.73 -23.52
N GLY A 217 -10.34 -2.42 -23.30
CA GLY A 217 -10.78 -1.44 -24.30
C GLY A 217 -9.98 -1.60 -25.61
N TYR A 218 -10.66 -1.36 -26.72
CA TYR A 218 -10.00 -1.36 -28.02
C TYR A 218 -9.07 -0.15 -28.12
N LEU A 219 -7.78 -0.41 -28.38
CA LEU A 219 -6.76 0.60 -28.54
C LEU A 219 -6.30 0.59 -29.99
N PHE A 220 -6.47 1.70 -30.66
CA PHE A 220 -6.10 1.86 -32.05
C PHE A 220 -5.03 2.94 -32.19
N CYS A 221 -3.90 2.58 -32.80
CA CYS A 221 -2.85 3.52 -33.14
C CYS A 221 -2.85 3.69 -34.67
N PRO A 222 -3.49 4.75 -35.20
CA PRO A 222 -3.72 4.88 -36.64
C PRO A 222 -2.45 5.14 -37.43
N LYS A 223 -1.47 5.81 -36.82
CA LYS A 223 -0.23 6.18 -37.50
C LYS A 223 0.89 6.40 -36.49
N THR A 224 2.03 5.79 -36.72
CA THR A 224 3.26 6.01 -35.95
C THR A 224 4.13 7.05 -36.62
N GLY A 225 4.74 7.95 -35.85
CA GLY A 225 5.63 8.99 -36.38
C GLY A 225 5.88 10.12 -35.38
N ILE A 226 6.63 11.10 -35.83
CA ILE A 226 6.83 12.37 -35.13
C ILE A 226 5.89 13.38 -35.74
N PHE A 227 5.07 13.98 -34.92
CA PHE A 227 4.06 14.96 -35.34
C PHE A 227 4.34 16.30 -34.66
N ASN A 228 4.21 17.38 -35.43
CA ASN A 228 4.20 18.74 -34.92
C ASN A 228 2.76 19.15 -34.61
N TYR A 229 2.59 19.95 -33.56
CA TYR A 229 1.28 20.48 -33.13
C TYR A 229 0.25 19.38 -32.80
N MET A 230 0.66 18.41 -31.94
CA MET A 230 -0.29 17.44 -31.40
C MET A 230 -1.21 18.10 -30.39
N PHE A 231 -2.48 17.71 -30.47
CA PHE A 231 -3.51 18.07 -29.52
C PHE A 231 -4.10 16.78 -28.95
N ASP A 232 -4.23 16.70 -27.64
CA ASP A 232 -4.76 15.56 -26.92
C ASP A 232 -5.95 16.00 -26.07
N GLU A 233 -7.08 15.34 -26.21
CA GLU A 233 -8.27 15.55 -25.39
C GLU A 233 -8.63 14.27 -24.66
N ASP A 234 -8.75 14.37 -23.33
CA ASP A 234 -9.27 13.29 -22.49
C ASP A 234 -10.64 13.63 -21.92
N LEU A 235 -11.55 12.69 -22.04
CA LEU A 235 -12.90 12.84 -21.51
C LEU A 235 -12.91 12.51 -20.02
N THR A 236 -12.99 13.53 -19.19
CA THR A 236 -13.01 13.39 -17.73
C THR A 236 -14.09 12.40 -17.27
N SER A 237 -13.65 11.37 -16.55
CA SER A 237 -14.55 10.35 -15.98
C SER A 237 -15.48 9.68 -17.01
N LEU A 238 -14.98 9.38 -18.22
CA LEU A 238 -15.78 8.83 -19.32
C LEU A 238 -16.62 7.61 -18.91
N TYR A 239 -15.97 6.60 -18.32
CA TYR A 239 -16.69 5.38 -17.89
C TYR A 239 -17.75 5.63 -16.82
N PRO A 240 -17.47 6.34 -15.71
CA PRO A 240 -18.48 6.70 -14.73
C PRO A 240 -19.65 7.49 -15.36
N SER A 241 -19.36 8.43 -16.24
CA SER A 241 -20.40 9.24 -16.91
C SER A 241 -21.30 8.40 -17.80
N ILE A 242 -20.74 7.45 -18.55
CA ILE A 242 -21.54 6.52 -19.37
C ILE A 242 -22.39 5.61 -18.49
N ILE A 243 -21.82 5.05 -17.41
CA ILE A 243 -22.55 4.19 -16.47
C ILE A 243 -23.74 4.94 -15.87
N MET A 244 -23.54 6.18 -15.43
CA MET A 244 -24.63 7.00 -14.89
C MET A 244 -25.66 7.39 -15.94
N SER A 245 -25.23 7.84 -17.12
CA SER A 245 -26.12 8.32 -18.17
C SER A 245 -27.00 7.22 -18.76
N LEU A 246 -26.46 6.01 -18.87
CA LEU A 246 -27.17 4.85 -19.40
C LEU A 246 -27.78 3.96 -18.31
N ASN A 247 -27.65 4.36 -17.05
CA ASN A 247 -28.14 3.61 -15.89
C ASN A 247 -27.71 2.14 -15.93
N ILE A 248 -26.39 1.92 -16.16
CA ILE A 248 -25.80 0.57 -16.26
C ILE A 248 -25.55 0.04 -14.86
N GLY A 249 -26.27 -1.00 -14.48
CA GLY A 249 -26.11 -1.67 -13.20
C GLY A 249 -26.59 -3.11 -13.25
N LYS A 250 -26.27 -3.88 -12.21
CA LYS A 250 -26.73 -5.27 -12.10
C LYS A 250 -28.26 -5.34 -12.05
N GLU A 251 -28.89 -4.37 -11.42
CA GLU A 251 -30.33 -4.25 -11.24
C GLU A 251 -31.05 -3.88 -12.55
N THR A 252 -30.36 -3.21 -13.45
CA THR A 252 -30.89 -2.80 -14.76
C THR A 252 -30.61 -3.82 -15.86
N LEU A 253 -29.81 -4.86 -15.58
CA LEU A 253 -29.53 -5.94 -16.52
C LEU A 253 -30.81 -6.72 -16.84
N LYS A 254 -31.30 -6.62 -18.07
CA LYS A 254 -32.53 -7.32 -18.53
C LYS A 254 -32.27 -8.70 -19.09
N GLY A 255 -31.07 -8.92 -19.63
CA GLY A 255 -30.69 -10.20 -20.17
C GLY A 255 -29.40 -10.10 -20.98
N ARG A 256 -28.93 -11.24 -21.43
CA ARG A 256 -27.77 -11.37 -22.31
C ARG A 256 -28.22 -11.79 -23.69
N ILE A 257 -27.68 -11.15 -24.70
CA ILE A 257 -27.88 -11.58 -26.09
C ILE A 257 -26.88 -12.69 -26.36
N ILE A 258 -27.40 -13.89 -26.68
CA ILE A 258 -26.58 -15.05 -27.04
C ILE A 258 -26.79 -15.26 -28.55
N ASP A 259 -25.71 -15.27 -29.30
CA ASP A 259 -25.75 -15.70 -30.70
C ASP A 259 -25.69 -17.23 -30.73
N ALA A 260 -26.48 -17.85 -31.58
CA ALA A 260 -26.50 -19.29 -31.80
C ALA A 260 -25.15 -19.82 -32.30
N ASP A 261 -24.31 -18.94 -32.86
CA ASP A 261 -22.95 -19.21 -33.28
C ASP A 261 -21.97 -18.44 -32.35
N ASP A 262 -21.56 -19.05 -31.26
CA ASP A 262 -20.77 -18.49 -30.16
C ASP A 262 -19.49 -17.73 -30.59
N ARG A 263 -19.17 -17.74 -31.88
CA ARG A 263 -18.01 -17.08 -32.48
C ARG A 263 -18.14 -15.57 -32.69
N ASN A 264 -19.34 -14.99 -32.56
CA ASN A 264 -19.63 -13.60 -32.87
C ASN A 264 -20.24 -12.76 -31.73
N SER A 265 -20.11 -13.20 -30.49
CA SER A 265 -20.66 -12.50 -29.31
C SER A 265 -20.11 -11.07 -29.07
N ARG A 266 -19.23 -10.58 -29.95
CA ARG A 266 -18.65 -9.22 -29.90
C ARG A 266 -19.31 -8.23 -30.86
N LEU A 267 -20.27 -8.64 -31.66
CA LEU A 267 -20.96 -7.77 -32.59
C LEU A 267 -22.11 -7.01 -31.89
N GLY A 268 -22.22 -5.74 -32.14
CA GLY A 268 -23.36 -4.96 -31.66
C GLY A 268 -24.69 -5.43 -32.29
N LEU A 269 -25.82 -5.16 -31.63
CA LEU A 269 -27.15 -5.59 -32.06
C LEU A 269 -27.46 -5.21 -33.53
N ASN A 270 -26.98 -4.04 -33.97
CA ASN A 270 -27.17 -3.56 -35.34
C ASN A 270 -26.29 -4.33 -36.33
N ASP A 271 -25.10 -4.74 -35.94
CA ASP A 271 -24.18 -5.54 -36.77
C ASP A 271 -24.70 -6.97 -36.92
N LEU A 272 -25.30 -7.54 -35.87
CA LEU A 272 -25.95 -8.84 -35.89
C LEU A 272 -27.16 -8.83 -36.85
N LYS A 273 -28.01 -7.81 -36.76
CA LYS A 273 -29.18 -7.65 -37.65
C LYS A 273 -28.78 -7.44 -39.10
N ALA A 274 -27.68 -6.72 -39.36
CA ALA A 274 -27.19 -6.44 -40.71
C ALA A 274 -26.54 -7.67 -41.36
N LYS A 275 -25.88 -8.52 -40.60
CA LYS A 275 -25.14 -9.71 -41.09
C LYS A 275 -25.97 -10.98 -41.18
N ALA A 276 -27.02 -11.10 -40.36
CA ALA A 276 -27.85 -12.30 -40.32
C ALA A 276 -29.28 -11.93 -39.94
N PRO A 277 -30.10 -11.48 -40.92
CA PRO A 277 -31.47 -11.04 -40.68
C PRO A 277 -32.37 -12.13 -40.09
N ASP A 278 -32.01 -13.41 -40.26
CA ASP A 278 -32.74 -14.58 -39.75
C ASP A 278 -32.20 -15.17 -38.46
N THR A 279 -31.19 -14.54 -37.84
CA THR A 279 -30.61 -15.02 -36.62
C THR A 279 -31.58 -14.85 -35.44
N LYS A 280 -31.91 -15.96 -34.78
CA LYS A 280 -32.69 -15.93 -33.54
C LYS A 280 -31.83 -15.34 -32.42
N ILE A 281 -32.20 -14.13 -31.98
CA ILE A 281 -31.62 -13.53 -30.81
C ILE A 281 -32.31 -14.10 -29.58
N ILE A 282 -31.58 -14.89 -28.78
CA ILE A 282 -32.08 -15.41 -27.52
C ILE A 282 -31.64 -14.45 -26.39
N ILE A 283 -32.64 -13.90 -25.71
CA ILE A 283 -32.38 -13.09 -24.50
C ILE A 283 -32.53 -14.02 -23.29
N GLU A 284 -31.44 -14.40 -22.70
CA GLU A 284 -31.47 -15.08 -21.38
C GLU A 284 -31.74 -14.04 -20.29
N SER A 285 -32.85 -14.19 -19.57
CA SER A 285 -33.03 -13.42 -18.34
C SER A 285 -32.04 -13.91 -17.28
N PRO A 286 -31.45 -13.01 -16.48
CA PRO A 286 -30.61 -13.42 -15.37
C PRO A 286 -31.43 -14.30 -14.44
N SER A 287 -30.97 -15.55 -14.22
CA SER A 287 -31.58 -16.44 -13.22
C SER A 287 -31.53 -15.71 -11.87
N ARG A 288 -32.70 -15.61 -11.23
CA ARG A 288 -32.79 -15.16 -9.84
C ARG A 288 -32.02 -16.16 -8.99
N GLN A 289 -30.78 -15.84 -8.62
CA GLN A 289 -30.07 -16.50 -7.54
C GLN A 289 -30.30 -15.71 -6.25
#